data_3bbb6da9f23926832dbfa1e71f555222
#
_entry.id   3bbb6da9f23926832dbfa1e71f555222
#
_cell.length_a   1.000
_cell.length_b   1.000
_cell.length_c   1.000
_cell.angle_alpha   90.00
_cell.angle_beta   90.00
_cell.angle_gamma   90.00
#
_symmetry.space_group_name_H-M   'P 1'
#
loop_
_entity.id
_entity.type
_entity.pdbx_description
1 polymer ?
#
loop_
_entity_poly.entity_id
_entity_poly.type
_entity_poly.pdbx_seq_one_letter_code
_entity_poly.pdbx_strand_id
1 'polypeptide(L)'
;MTQVSQFINIGERTNVTGSARFKKLIMAGDYPAAIEVARSQVENGAQIIDVNMDEGLLDAVEAMTTFLNLIAAEPDISRVPV
;
A
#
# COMPACT_ATOMS: atom_id res chain seq x y z
N MET A 1 9.56 -30.61 -2.26
CA MET A 1 9.96 -29.71 -2.76
C MET A 1 9.85 -28.44 -2.07
N THR A 2 10.61 -27.79 -1.88
CA THR A 2 10.64 -26.62 -1.07
C THR A 2 10.51 -25.32 -1.83
N GLN A 3 10.34 -25.43 -3.13
CA GLN A 3 10.32 -24.24 -3.96
C GLN A 3 9.16 -23.33 -3.65
N VAL A 4 8.06 -23.89 -3.21
CA VAL A 4 6.87 -23.11 -2.89
C VAL A 4 7.14 -22.06 -1.83
N SER A 5 7.99 -22.38 -0.86
CA SER A 5 8.29 -21.46 0.22
C SER A 5 9.05 -20.22 -0.23
N GLN A 6 9.55 -20.23 -1.45
CA GLN A 6 10.31 -19.10 -1.98
C GLN A 6 9.45 -18.10 -2.77
N PHE A 7 8.18 -18.42 -2.97
CA PHE A 7 7.29 -17.46 -3.60
C PHE A 7 6.86 -16.42 -2.59
N ILE A 8 6.95 -15.18 -3.00
CA ILE A 8 6.52 -14.04 -2.19
C ILE A 8 5.47 -13.28 -2.99
N ASN A 9 4.31 -13.10 -2.38
CA ASN A 9 3.26 -12.26 -2.95
C ASN A 9 3.49 -10.82 -2.54
N ILE A 10 3.74 -9.97 -3.52
CA ILE A 10 3.92 -8.55 -3.30
C ILE A 10 2.64 -7.84 -3.70
N GLY A 11 2.05 -7.11 -2.76
CA GLY A 11 0.89 -6.26 -3.05
C GLY A 11 1.36 -4.99 -3.72
N GLU A 12 0.89 -4.73 -4.93
CA GLU A 12 1.36 -3.61 -5.75
C GLU A 12 0.31 -2.54 -5.98
N ARG A 13 -0.84 -2.62 -5.30
CA ARG A 13 -1.95 -1.70 -5.53
C ARG A 13 -1.85 -0.39 -4.76
N THR A 14 -0.95 -0.30 -3.78
CA THR A 14 -0.67 0.93 -3.05
C THR A 14 0.43 1.72 -3.75
N ASN A 15 0.25 1.93 -5.04
CA ASN A 15 1.23 2.54 -5.92
C ASN A 15 0.52 3.51 -6.86
N VAL A 16 0.81 4.81 -6.73
CA VAL A 16 0.13 5.86 -7.51
C VAL A 16 0.47 5.80 -9.00
N THR A 17 1.58 5.18 -9.38
CA THR A 17 1.94 5.03 -10.79
C THR A 17 1.36 3.77 -11.40
N GLY A 18 1.19 2.72 -10.61
CA GLY A 18 0.72 1.41 -11.08
C GLY A 18 -0.76 1.15 -10.87
N SER A 19 -1.45 1.95 -10.06
CA SER A 19 -2.87 1.77 -9.78
C SER A 19 -3.60 3.09 -9.90
N ALA A 20 -4.46 3.19 -10.92
CA ALA A 20 -5.26 4.39 -11.16
C ALA A 20 -6.21 4.67 -9.99
N ARG A 21 -6.77 3.63 -9.38
CA ARG A 21 -7.66 3.77 -8.25
C ARG A 21 -6.93 4.34 -7.03
N PHE A 22 -5.77 3.80 -6.71
CA PHE A 22 -5.00 4.26 -5.57
C PHE A 22 -4.55 5.71 -5.77
N LYS A 23 -4.08 6.03 -6.98
CA LYS A 23 -3.71 7.40 -7.33
C LYS A 23 -4.87 8.36 -7.08
N LYS A 24 -6.05 8.00 -7.54
CA LYS A 24 -7.25 8.85 -7.37
C LYS A 24 -7.56 9.10 -5.90
N LEU A 25 -7.47 8.07 -5.07
CA LEU A 25 -7.73 8.17 -3.65
C LEU A 25 -6.72 9.09 -2.95
N ILE A 26 -5.44 8.92 -3.26
CA ILE A 26 -4.39 9.74 -2.66
C ILE A 26 -4.50 11.20 -3.12
N MET A 27 -4.73 11.43 -4.39
CA MET A 27 -4.88 12.78 -4.93
C MET A 27 -6.10 13.51 -4.33
N ALA A 28 -7.14 12.77 -4.00
CA ALA A 28 -8.33 13.32 -3.34
C ALA A 28 -8.17 13.47 -1.82
N GLY A 29 -7.08 12.96 -1.25
CA GLY A 29 -6.87 12.95 0.19
C GLY A 29 -7.73 11.94 0.93
N ASP A 30 -8.27 10.95 0.21
CA ASP A 30 -9.13 9.92 0.80
C ASP A 30 -8.28 8.78 1.37
N TYR A 31 -7.55 9.08 2.44
CA TYR A 31 -6.69 8.11 3.10
C TYR A 31 -7.44 6.93 3.72
N PRO A 32 -8.64 7.10 4.31
CA PRO A 32 -9.38 5.94 4.79
C PRO A 32 -9.64 4.89 3.72
N ALA A 33 -10.04 5.30 2.52
CA ALA A 33 -10.23 4.36 1.41
C ALA A 33 -8.89 3.81 0.89
N ALA A 34 -7.83 4.62 0.91
CA ALA A 34 -6.50 4.16 0.51
C ALA A 34 -5.98 3.08 1.47
N ILE A 35 -6.23 3.21 2.76
CA ILE A 35 -5.89 2.19 3.75
C ILE A 35 -6.63 0.88 3.46
N GLU A 36 -7.88 0.94 3.01
CA GLU A 36 -8.62 -0.27 2.66
C GLU A 36 -8.02 -0.99 1.45
N VAL A 37 -7.37 -0.26 0.55
CA VAL A 37 -6.60 -0.89 -0.55
C VAL A 37 -5.45 -1.72 0.03
N ALA A 38 -4.72 -1.16 0.99
CA ALA A 38 -3.65 -1.89 1.66
C ALA A 38 -4.18 -3.11 2.42
N ARG A 39 -5.27 -2.93 3.17
CA ARG A 39 -5.89 -4.02 3.92
C ARG A 39 -6.33 -5.15 3.01
N SER A 40 -6.93 -4.82 1.88
CA SER A 40 -7.38 -5.80 0.90
C SER A 40 -6.21 -6.64 0.39
N GLN A 41 -5.07 -6.04 0.12
CA GLN A 41 -3.89 -6.78 -0.32
C GLN A 41 -3.41 -7.78 0.73
N VAL A 42 -3.39 -7.37 1.99
CA VAL A 42 -2.99 -8.26 3.09
C VAL A 42 -4.00 -9.40 3.24
N GLU A 43 -5.28 -9.09 3.20
CA GLU A 43 -6.35 -10.09 3.31
C GLU A 43 -6.31 -11.10 2.18
N ASN A 44 -5.84 -10.68 1.00
CA ASN A 44 -5.70 -11.56 -0.15
C ASN A 44 -4.33 -12.23 -0.25
N GLY A 45 -3.54 -12.18 0.81
CA GLY A 45 -2.33 -12.97 0.94
C GLY A 45 -1.03 -12.27 0.60
N ALA A 46 -1.01 -10.95 0.46
CA ALA A 46 0.24 -10.24 0.24
C ALA A 46 1.16 -10.39 1.44
N GLN A 47 2.40 -10.71 1.18
CA GLN A 47 3.42 -10.89 2.20
C GLN A 47 4.31 -9.65 2.34
N ILE A 48 4.30 -8.80 1.34
CA ILE A 48 4.98 -7.51 1.30
C ILE A 48 4.05 -6.55 0.57
N ILE A 49 3.99 -5.31 1.00
CA ILE A 49 3.24 -4.27 0.30
C ILE A 49 4.22 -3.26 -0.28
N ASP A 50 4.12 -3.02 -1.57
CA ASP A 50 4.88 -1.98 -2.24
C ASP A 50 4.10 -0.68 -2.21
N VAL A 51 4.69 0.37 -1.65
CA VAL A 51 4.06 1.69 -1.55
C VAL A 51 4.86 2.69 -2.37
N ASN A 52 4.18 3.38 -3.27
CA ASN A 52 4.81 4.40 -4.11
C ASN A 52 3.88 5.61 -4.22
N MET A 53 4.39 6.79 -3.89
CA MET A 53 3.67 8.06 -3.94
C MET A 53 4.28 9.00 -4.99
N ASP A 54 5.01 8.48 -5.96
CA ASP A 54 5.72 9.26 -6.95
C ASP A 54 4.76 9.76 -8.05
N GLU A 55 4.19 10.92 -7.81
CA GLU A 55 3.28 11.59 -8.73
C GLU A 55 3.62 13.08 -8.72
N GLY A 56 3.82 13.67 -9.90
CA GLY A 56 4.32 15.04 -10.03
C GLY A 56 3.44 16.13 -9.41
N LEU A 57 2.13 15.89 -9.28
CA LEU A 57 1.20 16.84 -8.67
C LEU A 57 0.96 16.58 -7.20
N LEU A 58 1.63 15.59 -6.63
CA LEU A 58 1.46 15.16 -5.25
C LEU A 58 2.68 15.53 -4.43
N ASP A 59 2.48 16.01 -3.20
CA ASP A 59 3.58 16.10 -2.24
C ASP A 59 3.88 14.68 -1.74
N ALA A 60 4.85 14.04 -2.38
CA ALA A 60 5.14 12.63 -2.13
C ALA A 60 5.62 12.37 -0.71
N VAL A 61 6.38 13.30 -0.13
CA VAL A 61 6.88 13.15 1.25
C VAL A 61 5.72 13.19 2.23
N GLU A 62 4.83 14.16 2.09
CA GLU A 62 3.66 14.28 2.96
C GLU A 62 2.73 13.08 2.79
N ALA A 63 2.45 12.68 1.55
CA ALA A 63 1.57 11.55 1.28
C ALA A 63 2.13 10.26 1.85
N MET A 64 3.41 10.01 1.67
CA MET A 64 4.06 8.80 2.19
C MET A 64 4.04 8.80 3.72
N THR A 65 4.39 9.91 4.34
CA THR A 65 4.40 10.03 5.80
C THR A 65 3.01 9.79 6.38
N THR A 66 2.00 10.43 5.81
CA THR A 66 0.61 10.27 6.26
C THR A 66 0.15 8.83 6.11
N PHE A 67 0.40 8.24 4.95
CA PHE A 67 -0.06 6.88 4.66
C PHE A 67 0.62 5.86 5.56
N LEU A 68 1.94 5.94 5.71
CA LEU A 68 2.68 5.00 6.56
C LEU A 68 2.30 5.12 8.04
N ASN A 69 2.04 6.34 8.51
CA ASN A 69 1.57 6.53 9.89
C ASN A 69 0.21 5.90 10.11
N LEU A 70 -0.68 5.98 9.14
CA LEU A 70 -1.99 5.33 9.22
C LEU A 70 -1.89 3.81 9.18
N ILE A 71 -1.00 3.27 8.34
CA ILE A 71 -0.74 1.83 8.32
C ILE A 71 -0.22 1.37 9.68
N ALA A 72 0.70 2.12 10.27
CA ALA A 72 1.28 1.75 11.56
C ALA A 72 0.24 1.65 12.68
N ALA A 73 -0.87 2.36 12.54
CA ALA A 73 -1.97 2.31 13.50
C ALA A 73 -2.93 1.14 13.27
N GLU A 74 -2.73 0.36 12.20
CA GLU A 74 -3.60 -0.76 11.82
C GLU A 74 -2.82 -2.08 11.92
N PRO A 75 -2.92 -2.80 13.05
CA PRO A 75 -2.10 -4.00 13.27
C PRO A 75 -2.29 -5.09 12.23
N ASP A 76 -3.49 -5.22 11.67
CA ASP A 76 -3.77 -6.23 10.65
C ASP A 76 -3.06 -5.94 9.32
N ILE A 77 -2.65 -4.71 9.09
CA ILE A 77 -1.88 -4.32 7.91
C ILE A 77 -0.39 -4.26 8.25
N SER A 78 -0.06 -3.64 9.37
CA SER A 78 1.34 -3.37 9.73
C SER A 78 2.14 -4.63 10.07
N ARG A 79 1.48 -5.77 10.23
CA ARG A 79 2.16 -7.06 10.40
C ARG A 79 2.91 -7.51 9.15
N VAL A 80 2.64 -6.86 8.02
CA VAL A 80 3.26 -7.18 6.73
C VAL A 80 4.31 -6.10 6.42
N PRO A 81 5.52 -6.46 6.01
CA PRO A 81 6.54 -5.49 5.61
C PRO A 81 6.07 -4.61 4.45
N VAL A 82 6.52 -3.39 4.49
CA VAL A 82 6.22 -2.40 3.46
C VAL A 82 7.48 -2.07 2.68
#